data_1a97945d84ce64e97d59a3aeddfc8088
#
_entry.id   1a97945d84ce64e97d59a3aeddfc8088
#
_cell.length_a   1.000
_cell.length_b   1.000
_cell.length_c   1.000
_cell.angle_alpha   90.00
_cell.angle_beta   90.00
_cell.angle_gamma   90.00
#
_symmetry.space_group_name_H-M   'P 1'
#
loop_
_entity.id
_entity.type
_entity.pdbx_description
1 polymer ?
#
loop_
_entity_poly.entity_id
_entity_poly.type
_entity_poly.pdbx_seq_one_letter_code
_entity_poly.pdbx_strand_id
1 'polypeptide(L)'
;MLPLYTDVELPLCPVLARMEQAGFLVDRKALYDFGESLTSSIEQLQQSIWALAGEPFNIQSPKQLGSVLFERLMLPAGKKTKTGWSTNAAVLDKLRGKHPIIEQILDYRTLTKLKSTYADGLLKEISADGRIHTNFQMTVTATGRLSSTEPNLQNIPVRRELGAHIRRMFVASPGKVLVDADY
;
A
#
# COMPACT_ATOMS: atom_id res chain seq x y z
N MET A 1 35.90 -7.75 1.13
CA MET A 1 35.18 -6.47 1.36
C MET A 1 35.66 -5.39 0.39
N LEU A 2 36.97 -5.12 0.26
CA LEU A 2 37.49 -4.07 -0.63
C LEU A 2 37.05 -4.24 -2.11
N PRO A 3 37.18 -5.44 -2.74
CA PRO A 3 36.69 -5.63 -4.11
C PRO A 3 35.21 -5.37 -4.28
N LEU A 4 34.34 -5.78 -3.34
CA LEU A 4 32.91 -5.46 -3.39
C LEU A 4 32.69 -3.94 -3.43
N TYR A 5 33.40 -3.21 -2.58
CA TYR A 5 33.29 -1.75 -2.54
C TYR A 5 33.79 -1.09 -3.82
N THR A 6 34.99 -1.46 -4.31
CA THR A 6 35.61 -0.80 -5.45
C THR A 6 34.99 -1.18 -6.79
N ASP A 7 34.58 -2.44 -6.95
CA ASP A 7 34.21 -3.01 -8.24
C ASP A 7 32.67 -3.04 -8.46
N VAL A 8 31.90 -2.93 -7.37
CA VAL A 8 30.42 -2.99 -7.42
C VAL A 8 29.78 -1.73 -6.82
N GLU A 9 29.98 -1.48 -5.52
CA GLU A 9 29.24 -0.45 -4.80
C GLU A 9 29.59 0.96 -5.29
N LEU A 10 30.86 1.28 -5.42
CA LEU A 10 31.32 2.60 -5.83
C LEU A 10 30.91 2.94 -7.28
N PRO A 11 31.07 2.05 -8.27
CA PRO A 11 30.58 2.29 -9.64
C PRO A 11 29.04 2.37 -9.72
N LEU A 12 28.30 1.75 -8.81
CA LEU A 12 26.83 1.80 -8.78
C LEU A 12 26.30 3.16 -8.33
N CYS A 13 27.01 3.89 -7.45
CA CYS A 13 26.58 5.19 -6.94
C CYS A 13 26.15 6.19 -8.04
N PRO A 14 26.98 6.49 -9.07
CA PRO A 14 26.59 7.42 -10.11
C PRO A 14 25.44 6.91 -11.00
N VAL A 15 25.23 5.59 -11.08
CA VAL A 15 24.09 5.01 -11.78
C VAL A 15 22.80 5.31 -11.02
N LEU A 16 22.79 5.01 -9.72
CA LEU A 16 21.63 5.28 -8.84
C LEU A 16 21.32 6.77 -8.77
N ALA A 17 22.33 7.63 -8.63
CA ALA A 17 22.12 9.09 -8.65
C ALA A 17 21.43 9.56 -9.94
N ARG A 18 21.78 9.03 -11.09
CA ARG A 18 21.10 9.34 -12.36
C ARG A 18 19.69 8.78 -12.41
N MET A 19 19.43 7.61 -11.85
CA MET A 19 18.08 7.04 -11.75
C MET A 19 17.18 7.89 -10.83
N GLU A 20 17.70 8.34 -9.69
CA GLU A 20 17.01 9.24 -8.77
C GLU A 20 16.68 10.58 -9.44
N GLN A 21 17.64 11.17 -10.16
CA GLN A 21 17.41 12.41 -10.91
C GLN A 21 16.42 12.23 -12.07
N ALA A 22 16.45 11.09 -12.74
CA ALA A 22 15.52 10.81 -13.85
C ALA A 22 14.09 10.65 -13.36
N GLY A 23 13.86 10.00 -12.22
CA GLY A 23 12.55 9.71 -11.69
C GLY A 23 11.63 8.95 -12.65
N PHE A 24 10.41 8.68 -12.23
CA PHE A 24 9.37 8.05 -13.04
C PHE A 24 8.23 9.02 -13.34
N LEU A 25 7.90 9.20 -14.60
CA LEU A 25 6.75 10.00 -15.02
C LEU A 25 5.45 9.28 -14.62
N VAL A 26 4.52 10.04 -14.01
CA VAL A 26 3.24 9.52 -13.52
C VAL A 26 2.08 10.24 -14.18
N ASP A 27 1.11 9.49 -14.67
CA ASP A 27 -0.17 10.03 -15.07
C ASP A 27 -0.95 10.47 -13.82
N ARG A 28 -0.77 11.74 -13.45
CA ARG A 28 -1.39 12.36 -12.28
C ARG A 28 -2.91 12.29 -12.32
N LYS A 29 -3.49 12.45 -13.52
CA LYS A 29 -4.95 12.40 -13.67
C LYS A 29 -5.48 10.99 -13.44
N ALA A 30 -4.87 9.99 -14.06
CA ALA A 30 -5.26 8.59 -13.87
C ALA A 30 -5.12 8.17 -12.39
N LEU A 31 -4.05 8.62 -11.71
CA LEU A 31 -3.84 8.33 -10.29
C LEU A 31 -4.89 8.99 -9.39
N TYR A 32 -5.28 10.23 -9.69
CA TYR A 32 -6.35 10.94 -9.00
C TYR A 32 -7.70 10.25 -9.21
N ASP A 33 -8.07 9.96 -10.46
CA ASP A 33 -9.34 9.30 -10.81
C ASP A 33 -9.45 7.92 -10.12
N PHE A 34 -8.33 7.19 -10.05
CA PHE A 34 -8.27 5.93 -9.30
C PHE A 34 -8.51 6.14 -7.79
N GLY A 35 -7.88 7.14 -7.19
CA GLY A 35 -8.13 7.51 -5.79
C GLY A 35 -9.59 7.80 -5.49
N GLU A 36 -10.28 8.53 -6.39
CA GLU A 36 -11.71 8.83 -6.27
C GLU A 36 -12.58 7.57 -6.40
N SER A 37 -12.23 6.67 -7.31
CA SER A 37 -12.95 5.38 -7.44
C SER A 37 -12.84 4.53 -6.18
N LEU A 38 -11.68 4.54 -5.51
CA LEU A 38 -11.49 3.87 -4.23
C LEU A 38 -12.31 4.53 -3.11
N THR A 39 -12.45 5.86 -3.12
CA THR A 39 -13.27 6.59 -2.14
C THR A 39 -14.71 6.09 -2.17
N SER A 40 -15.33 6.05 -3.34
CA SER A 40 -16.69 5.56 -3.50
C SER A 40 -16.86 4.12 -2.99
N SER A 41 -15.92 3.24 -3.30
CA SER A 41 -15.95 1.84 -2.85
C SER A 41 -15.79 1.72 -1.32
N ILE A 42 -14.90 2.53 -0.72
CA ILE A 42 -14.67 2.57 0.72
C ILE A 42 -15.93 3.05 1.45
N GLU A 43 -16.59 4.09 0.93
CA GLU A 43 -17.83 4.61 1.50
C GLU A 43 -18.97 3.59 1.47
N GLN A 44 -19.13 2.88 0.35
CA GLN A 44 -20.12 1.81 0.23
C GLN A 44 -19.86 0.68 1.25
N LEU A 45 -18.60 0.23 1.37
CA LEU A 45 -18.22 -0.77 2.37
C LEU A 45 -18.47 -0.27 3.79
N GLN A 46 -18.16 0.98 4.09
CA GLN A 46 -18.37 1.58 5.40
C GLN A 46 -19.86 1.55 5.77
N GLN A 47 -20.75 1.96 4.87
CA GLN A 47 -22.18 1.92 5.12
C GLN A 47 -22.70 0.50 5.34
N SER A 48 -22.23 -0.45 4.54
CA SER A 48 -22.59 -1.85 4.67
C SER A 48 -22.08 -2.45 6.00
N ILE A 49 -20.85 -2.13 6.42
CA ILE A 49 -20.29 -2.55 7.71
C ILE A 49 -21.12 -1.99 8.86
N TRP A 50 -21.49 -0.72 8.82
CA TRP A 50 -22.33 -0.10 9.85
C TRP A 50 -23.73 -0.73 9.91
N ALA A 51 -24.32 -1.04 8.75
CA ALA A 51 -25.60 -1.75 8.71
C ALA A 51 -25.52 -3.14 9.36
N LEU A 52 -24.43 -3.90 9.09
CA LEU A 52 -24.20 -5.20 9.71
C LEU A 52 -23.87 -5.11 11.21
N ALA A 53 -23.24 -4.03 11.65
CA ALA A 53 -22.94 -3.77 13.05
C ALA A 53 -24.15 -3.24 13.82
N GLY A 54 -25.12 -2.63 13.12
CA GLY A 54 -26.31 -1.98 13.70
C GLY A 54 -26.06 -0.57 14.23
N GLU A 55 -24.86 -0.02 14.06
CA GLU A 55 -24.50 1.35 14.45
C GLU A 55 -23.25 1.85 13.70
N PRO A 56 -23.11 3.17 13.53
CA PRO A 56 -21.87 3.78 13.06
C PRO A 56 -20.76 3.64 14.11
N PHE A 57 -19.56 3.33 13.66
CA PHE A 57 -18.36 3.30 14.51
C PHE A 57 -17.10 3.54 13.66
N ASN A 58 -15.97 3.81 14.30
CA ASN A 58 -14.69 3.95 13.59
C ASN A 58 -14.10 2.56 13.30
N ILE A 59 -14.23 2.10 12.03
CA ILE A 59 -13.75 0.79 11.56
C ILE A 59 -12.21 0.68 11.66
N GLN A 60 -11.49 1.81 11.59
CA GLN A 60 -10.05 1.85 11.73
C GLN A 60 -9.57 1.82 13.19
N SER A 61 -10.46 2.00 14.16
CA SER A 61 -10.14 1.90 15.56
C SER A 61 -10.16 0.43 16.03
N PRO A 62 -9.01 -0.18 16.37
CA PRO A 62 -8.99 -1.57 16.85
C PRO A 62 -9.86 -1.80 18.09
N LYS A 63 -9.97 -0.77 18.94
CA LYS A 63 -10.79 -0.84 20.16
C LYS A 63 -12.28 -0.91 19.83
N GLN A 64 -12.79 0.01 18.99
CA GLN A 64 -14.21 0.02 18.60
C GLN A 64 -14.56 -1.22 17.78
N LEU A 65 -13.71 -1.57 16.80
CA LEU A 65 -13.92 -2.76 16.00
C LEU A 65 -13.93 -4.03 16.85
N GLY A 66 -13.02 -4.14 17.82
CA GLY A 66 -12.98 -5.29 18.75
C GLY A 66 -14.25 -5.40 19.59
N SER A 67 -14.78 -4.28 20.10
CA SER A 67 -16.05 -4.27 20.82
C SER A 67 -17.22 -4.71 19.95
N VAL A 68 -17.31 -4.18 18.70
CA VAL A 68 -18.36 -4.59 17.76
C VAL A 68 -18.29 -6.08 17.45
N LEU A 69 -17.12 -6.61 17.11
CA LEU A 69 -16.98 -8.00 16.69
C LEU A 69 -17.18 -9.01 17.83
N PHE A 70 -16.59 -8.75 19.00
CA PHE A 70 -16.49 -9.75 20.07
C PHE A 70 -17.47 -9.54 21.24
N GLU A 71 -17.96 -8.32 21.45
CA GLU A 71 -18.89 -8.03 22.53
C GLU A 71 -20.32 -7.85 22.02
N ARG A 72 -20.52 -7.26 20.83
CA ARG A 72 -21.84 -7.06 20.26
C ARG A 72 -22.27 -8.21 19.36
N LEU A 73 -21.47 -8.55 18.35
CA LEU A 73 -21.76 -9.65 17.40
C LEU A 73 -21.41 -11.02 17.96
N MET A 74 -20.82 -11.08 19.16
CA MET A 74 -20.47 -12.30 19.89
C MET A 74 -19.68 -13.31 19.05
N LEU A 75 -18.83 -12.83 18.14
CA LEU A 75 -17.99 -13.70 17.34
C LEU A 75 -16.92 -14.40 18.20
N PRO A 76 -16.44 -15.58 17.79
CA PRO A 76 -15.42 -16.30 18.54
C PRO A 76 -14.19 -15.41 18.78
N ALA A 77 -13.95 -15.04 20.03
CA ALA A 77 -12.89 -14.12 20.40
C ALA A 77 -11.53 -14.80 20.42
N GLY A 78 -10.53 -14.08 19.88
CA GLY A 78 -9.12 -14.42 20.06
C GLY A 78 -8.57 -13.94 21.41
N LYS A 79 -7.23 -13.80 21.48
CA LYS A 79 -6.55 -13.26 22.67
C LYS A 79 -6.95 -11.81 22.95
N LYS A 80 -7.37 -11.53 24.19
CA LYS A 80 -7.50 -10.16 24.68
C LYS A 80 -6.11 -9.64 25.01
N THR A 81 -5.74 -8.50 24.47
CA THR A 81 -4.46 -7.81 24.75
C THR A 81 -4.66 -6.81 25.88
N LYS A 82 -3.57 -6.21 26.40
CA LYS A 82 -3.64 -5.14 27.41
C LYS A 82 -4.50 -3.94 26.97
N THR A 83 -4.60 -3.71 25.66
CA THR A 83 -5.32 -2.58 25.05
C THR A 83 -6.69 -2.93 24.48
N GLY A 84 -7.16 -4.17 24.65
CA GLY A 84 -8.44 -4.66 24.15
C GLY A 84 -8.30 -5.89 23.25
N TRP A 85 -9.31 -6.17 22.43
CA TRP A 85 -9.31 -7.29 21.49
C TRP A 85 -8.37 -7.05 20.30
N SER A 86 -7.59 -8.06 19.95
CA SER A 86 -6.80 -8.00 18.71
C SER A 86 -7.72 -8.15 17.50
N THR A 87 -7.60 -7.22 16.56
CA THR A 87 -8.32 -7.22 15.27
C THR A 87 -7.36 -7.23 14.08
N ASN A 88 -6.15 -7.80 14.26
CA ASN A 88 -5.16 -7.90 13.17
C ASN A 88 -5.65 -8.86 12.06
N ALA A 89 -4.96 -8.84 10.91
CA ALA A 89 -5.34 -9.64 9.76
C ALA A 89 -5.46 -11.14 10.09
N ALA A 90 -4.52 -11.68 10.86
CA ALA A 90 -4.52 -13.10 11.22
C ALA A 90 -5.72 -13.51 12.11
N VAL A 91 -6.22 -12.59 12.94
CA VAL A 91 -7.44 -12.81 13.73
C VAL A 91 -8.67 -12.75 12.84
N LEU A 92 -8.77 -11.74 11.98
CA LEU A 92 -9.90 -11.60 11.05
C LEU A 92 -9.96 -12.75 10.04
N ASP A 93 -8.82 -13.20 9.52
CA ASP A 93 -8.78 -14.36 8.60
C ASP A 93 -9.33 -15.64 9.23
N LYS A 94 -9.11 -15.86 10.53
CA LYS A 94 -9.71 -17.01 11.26
C LYS A 94 -11.23 -16.89 11.43
N LEU A 95 -11.78 -15.69 11.29
CA LEU A 95 -13.22 -15.41 11.40
C LEU A 95 -13.93 -15.43 10.04
N ARG A 96 -13.22 -15.67 8.94
CA ARG A 96 -13.82 -15.80 7.60
C ARG A 96 -14.95 -16.82 7.61
N GLY A 97 -16.04 -16.49 6.94
CA GLY A 97 -17.24 -17.33 6.87
C GLY A 97 -18.05 -17.41 8.16
N LYS A 98 -17.63 -16.77 9.27
CA LYS A 98 -18.42 -16.74 10.51
C LYS A 98 -19.48 -15.63 10.53
N HIS A 99 -19.21 -14.51 9.85
CA HIS A 99 -20.14 -13.39 9.70
C HIS A 99 -19.75 -12.57 8.47
N PRO A 100 -20.72 -12.08 7.67
CA PRO A 100 -20.45 -11.32 6.44
C PRO A 100 -19.66 -10.03 6.68
N ILE A 101 -19.73 -9.45 7.88
CA ILE A 101 -18.99 -8.24 8.25
C ILE A 101 -17.47 -8.44 8.13
N ILE A 102 -16.97 -9.65 8.31
CA ILE A 102 -15.52 -9.96 8.32
C ILE A 102 -14.90 -9.71 6.94
N GLU A 103 -15.52 -10.24 5.89
CA GLU A 103 -15.04 -10.02 4.52
C GLU A 103 -15.03 -8.54 4.18
N GLN A 104 -16.10 -7.83 4.51
CA GLN A 104 -16.21 -6.40 4.26
C GLN A 104 -15.17 -5.56 5.01
N ILE A 105 -14.84 -5.92 6.26
CA ILE A 105 -13.78 -5.25 7.03
C ILE A 105 -12.40 -5.50 6.38
N LEU A 106 -12.13 -6.71 5.91
CA LEU A 106 -10.89 -7.04 5.23
C LEU A 106 -10.75 -6.26 3.91
N ASP A 107 -11.83 -6.17 3.14
CA ASP A 107 -11.88 -5.39 1.90
C ASP A 107 -11.73 -3.90 2.18
N TYR A 108 -12.47 -3.36 3.16
CA TYR A 108 -12.37 -1.97 3.59
C TYR A 108 -10.92 -1.60 3.97
N ARG A 109 -10.26 -2.42 4.77
CA ARG A 109 -8.86 -2.21 5.17
C ARG A 109 -7.92 -2.27 3.98
N THR A 110 -8.16 -3.18 3.06
CA THR A 110 -7.36 -3.32 1.83
C THR A 110 -7.48 -2.06 0.97
N LEU A 111 -8.71 -1.61 0.69
CA LEU A 111 -8.95 -0.42 -0.13
C LEU A 111 -8.45 0.86 0.56
N THR A 112 -8.69 1.01 1.86
CA THR A 112 -8.22 2.17 2.62
C THR A 112 -6.70 2.27 2.63
N LYS A 113 -5.99 1.14 2.82
CA LYS A 113 -4.53 1.11 2.75
C LYS A 113 -4.04 1.43 1.33
N LEU A 114 -4.71 0.89 0.32
CA LEU A 114 -4.36 1.13 -1.08
C LEU A 114 -4.52 2.61 -1.43
N LYS A 115 -5.64 3.22 -1.04
CA LYS A 115 -5.89 4.65 -1.25
C LYS A 115 -4.85 5.51 -0.54
N SER A 116 -4.71 5.34 0.77
CA SER A 116 -3.85 6.20 1.58
C SER A 116 -2.36 6.09 1.20
N THR A 117 -1.88 4.88 0.89
CA THR A 117 -0.46 4.65 0.62
C THR A 117 -0.11 4.92 -0.85
N TYR A 118 -0.94 4.46 -1.78
CA TYR A 118 -0.57 4.47 -3.20
C TYR A 118 -1.31 5.54 -4.01
N ALA A 119 -2.59 5.81 -3.78
CA ALA A 119 -3.24 6.91 -4.48
C ALA A 119 -2.84 8.26 -3.86
N ASP A 120 -3.29 8.54 -2.65
CA ASP A 120 -3.07 9.83 -1.97
C ASP A 120 -1.59 10.05 -1.62
N GLY A 121 -0.87 8.98 -1.26
CA GLY A 121 0.55 9.03 -0.95
C GLY A 121 1.38 9.43 -2.16
N LEU A 122 1.25 8.69 -3.27
CA LEU A 122 2.03 8.98 -4.48
C LEU A 122 1.67 10.31 -5.12
N LEU A 123 0.39 10.76 -5.06
CA LEU A 123 -0.01 12.09 -5.55
C LEU A 123 0.77 13.23 -4.89
N LYS A 124 1.14 13.09 -3.63
CA LYS A 124 1.91 14.08 -2.87
C LYS A 124 3.39 14.10 -3.25
N GLU A 125 3.88 12.96 -3.72
CA GLU A 125 5.29 12.77 -4.09
C GLU A 125 5.56 13.17 -5.56
N ILE A 126 4.54 13.51 -6.34
CA ILE A 126 4.72 13.98 -7.72
C ILE A 126 5.32 15.38 -7.69
N SER A 127 6.54 15.50 -8.15
CA SER A 127 7.29 16.74 -8.27
C SER A 127 6.73 17.65 -9.38
N ALA A 128 7.28 18.87 -9.49
CA ALA A 128 6.83 19.88 -10.47
C ALA A 128 7.03 19.44 -11.94
N ASP A 129 7.96 18.53 -12.19
CA ASP A 129 8.22 17.91 -13.50
C ASP A 129 7.27 16.75 -13.85
N GLY A 130 6.30 16.44 -12.99
CA GLY A 130 5.34 15.35 -13.14
C GLY A 130 5.90 13.96 -12.80
N ARG A 131 7.05 13.91 -12.13
CA ARG A 131 7.76 12.66 -11.82
C ARG A 131 7.80 12.40 -10.33
N ILE A 132 7.95 11.14 -10.00
CA ILE A 132 8.28 10.68 -8.64
C ILE A 132 9.76 10.30 -8.64
N HIS A 133 10.50 10.89 -7.68
CA HIS A 133 11.89 10.62 -7.43
C HIS A 133 12.02 9.88 -6.10
N THR A 134 12.50 8.66 -6.16
CA THR A 134 12.78 7.86 -4.95
C THR A 134 14.25 7.96 -4.60
N ASN A 135 14.61 7.67 -3.36
CA ASN A 135 16.00 7.50 -2.94
C ASN A 135 16.35 6.01 -2.86
N PHE A 136 17.45 5.62 -3.47
CA PHE A 136 17.95 4.24 -3.38
C PHE A 136 18.97 4.08 -2.25
N GLN A 137 18.69 3.14 -1.36
CA GLN A 137 19.54 2.82 -0.22
C GLN A 137 20.33 1.53 -0.50
N MET A 138 21.66 1.63 -0.51
CA MET A 138 22.56 0.51 -0.84
C MET A 138 22.91 -0.36 0.38
N THR A 139 22.83 0.19 1.59
CA THR A 139 23.38 -0.42 2.80
C THR A 139 22.35 -0.84 3.85
N VAL A 140 21.06 -0.70 3.56
CA VAL A 140 19.97 -0.95 4.54
C VAL A 140 19.62 -2.43 4.66
N THR A 141 19.67 -3.19 3.57
CA THR A 141 19.29 -4.60 3.59
C THR A 141 20.45 -5.52 3.92
N ALA A 142 20.22 -6.51 4.78
CA ALA A 142 21.22 -7.52 5.09
C ALA A 142 21.55 -8.46 3.91
N THR A 143 20.71 -8.46 2.87
CA THR A 143 20.86 -9.33 1.69
C THR A 143 21.65 -8.70 0.54
N GLY A 144 22.07 -7.43 0.68
CA GLY A 144 22.71 -6.66 -0.40
C GLY A 144 21.74 -6.16 -1.48
N ARG A 145 20.42 -6.34 -1.31
CA ARG A 145 19.44 -5.74 -2.23
C ARG A 145 19.32 -4.24 -1.98
N LEU A 146 19.07 -3.49 -3.02
CA LEU A 146 18.68 -2.07 -2.90
C LEU A 146 17.35 -1.95 -2.17
N SER A 147 17.19 -0.88 -1.40
CA SER A 147 15.93 -0.45 -0.83
C SER A 147 15.54 0.90 -1.41
N SER A 148 14.25 1.13 -1.61
CA SER A 148 13.69 2.39 -2.11
C SER A 148 12.93 3.08 -0.99
N THR A 149 13.19 4.39 -0.80
CA THR A 149 12.55 5.21 0.24
C THR A 149 12.17 6.59 -0.31
N GLU A 150 11.21 7.22 0.28
CA GLU A 150 10.80 8.61 0.01
C GLU A 150 10.49 8.91 -1.48
N PRO A 151 9.50 8.22 -2.07
CA PRO A 151 8.65 7.16 -1.53
C PRO A 151 9.21 5.75 -1.78
N ASN A 152 8.72 4.75 -1.04
CA ASN A 152 9.06 3.36 -1.31
C ASN A 152 8.24 2.84 -2.51
N LEU A 153 8.86 2.74 -3.67
CA LEU A 153 8.23 2.25 -4.90
C LEU A 153 8.29 0.72 -5.05
N GLN A 154 9.11 0.02 -4.25
CA GLN A 154 9.23 -1.44 -4.30
C GLN A 154 8.03 -2.17 -3.71
N ASN A 155 7.24 -1.50 -2.86
CA ASN A 155 6.09 -2.08 -2.18
C ASN A 155 4.78 -1.94 -2.96
N ILE A 156 4.80 -1.44 -4.19
CA ILE A 156 3.60 -1.39 -5.05
C ILE A 156 3.12 -2.83 -5.30
N PRO A 157 1.86 -3.16 -4.97
CA PRO A 157 1.35 -4.52 -5.09
C PRO A 157 1.47 -5.05 -6.53
N VAL A 158 1.94 -6.31 -6.69
CA VAL A 158 2.11 -6.94 -8.02
C VAL A 158 0.96 -7.89 -8.34
N ARG A 159 0.49 -8.62 -7.32
CA ARG A 159 -0.35 -9.81 -7.51
C ARG A 159 -1.85 -9.55 -7.51
N ARG A 160 -2.32 -8.34 -7.26
CA ARG A 160 -3.74 -7.98 -7.24
C ARG A 160 -4.06 -7.07 -8.42
N GLU A 161 -5.24 -7.20 -8.98
CA GLU A 161 -5.74 -6.40 -10.09
C GLU A 161 -5.59 -4.88 -9.82
N LEU A 162 -5.91 -4.45 -8.61
CA LEU A 162 -5.74 -3.07 -8.16
C LEU A 162 -4.27 -2.60 -8.17
N GLY A 163 -3.32 -3.48 -7.88
CA GLY A 163 -1.88 -3.16 -7.99
C GLY A 163 -1.42 -2.99 -9.43
N ALA A 164 -1.98 -3.79 -10.36
CA ALA A 164 -1.73 -3.63 -11.79
C ALA A 164 -2.23 -2.27 -12.30
N HIS A 165 -3.36 -1.77 -11.78
CA HIS A 165 -3.85 -0.42 -12.11
C HIS A 165 -2.84 0.67 -11.71
N ILE A 166 -2.30 0.62 -10.50
CA ILE A 166 -1.30 1.60 -10.05
C ILE A 166 -0.06 1.59 -10.93
N ARG A 167 0.43 0.42 -11.32
CA ARG A 167 1.61 0.31 -12.19
C ARG A 167 1.40 0.91 -13.56
N ARG A 168 0.20 0.83 -14.13
CA ARG A 168 -0.13 1.44 -15.43
C ARG A 168 -0.09 2.97 -15.40
N MET A 169 -0.10 3.59 -14.24
CA MET A 169 -0.02 5.04 -14.08
C MET A 169 1.43 5.55 -14.17
N PHE A 170 2.43 4.66 -14.06
CA PHE A 170 3.80 4.97 -14.39
C PHE A 170 3.98 4.83 -15.91
N VAL A 171 4.25 5.93 -16.56
CA VAL A 171 4.23 6.02 -18.03
C VAL A 171 5.59 6.45 -18.58
N ALA A 172 5.85 6.11 -19.84
CA ALA A 172 7.02 6.63 -20.54
C ALA A 172 6.81 8.09 -20.94
N SER A 173 7.90 8.86 -20.99
CA SER A 173 7.87 10.19 -21.57
C SER A 173 7.56 10.12 -23.08
N PRO A 174 7.01 11.19 -23.71
CA PRO A 174 6.75 11.21 -25.13
C PRO A 174 7.97 10.78 -25.96
N GLY A 175 7.75 9.88 -26.90
CA GLY A 175 8.81 9.32 -27.76
C GLY A 175 9.72 8.29 -27.09
N LYS A 176 9.41 7.86 -25.86
CA LYS A 176 10.14 6.82 -25.12
C LYS A 176 9.23 5.63 -24.81
N VAL A 177 9.82 4.52 -24.40
CA VAL A 177 9.14 3.31 -23.94
C VAL A 177 9.70 2.91 -22.58
N LEU A 178 8.90 2.22 -21.79
CA LEU A 178 9.37 1.50 -20.60
C LEU A 178 9.89 0.14 -21.06
N VAL A 179 11.07 -0.22 -20.59
CA VAL A 179 11.68 -1.53 -20.84
C VAL A 179 11.74 -2.25 -19.50
N ASP A 180 11.18 -3.45 -19.46
CA ASP A 180 11.30 -4.38 -18.34
C ASP A 180 12.18 -5.55 -18.78
N ALA A 181 13.25 -5.80 -18.04
CA ALA A 181 14.19 -6.88 -18.30
C ALA A 181 14.48 -7.62 -17.00
N ASP A 182 14.14 -8.89 -16.98
CA ASP A 182 14.37 -9.82 -15.86
C ASP A 182 15.16 -11.03 -16.37
N TYR A 183 16.18 -11.50 -15.58
CA TYR A 183 17.07 -12.62 -15.93
C TYR A 183 17.44 -13.46 -14.73
#